data_b1b0fdb321e6b95a9e77893c9fd857bd
#
_entry.id   b1b0fdb321e6b95a9e77893c9fd857bd
#
_cell.length_a   1.000
_cell.length_b   1.000
_cell.length_c   1.000
_cell.angle_alpha   90.00
_cell.angle_beta   90.00
_cell.angle_gamma   90.00
#
_symmetry.space_group_name_H-M   'P 1'
#
loop_
_entity.id
_entity.type
_entity.pdbx_description
1 polymer ?
#
loop_
_entity_poly.entity_id
_entity_poly.type
_entity_poly.pdbx_seq_one_letter_code
_entity_poly.pdbx_strand_id
1 'polypeptide(L)'
;MNAGEIKNSGFEMELTWKDRIGDFNYSVSANLATLKNEVTYLDPSIERIQGAGVDGSSPETIFCNFEEGMPVWYMRGYKYKGRDAEGRALYYTKDGGETLEPGAEDMTNIGSGLPSLTYGITLSGEYKGFDLTIFGSGIAGNDVYYGLYRTGWNNFAKGIYDDFKSKKLPDANTVAGSGTFWRSSAMVYDGSFFKIKQIQLGYTLPKQITKKAFVEN
;
A
#
# COMPACT_ATOMS: atom_id res chain seq x y z
N MET A 1 17.31 18.94 21.99
CA MET A 1 16.74 17.76 22.67
C MET A 1 16.08 16.92 21.59
N ASN A 2 16.40 15.63 21.47
CA ASN A 2 15.75 14.77 20.50
C ASN A 2 14.38 14.37 21.06
N ALA A 3 13.32 14.66 20.31
CA ALA A 3 11.94 14.36 20.75
C ALA A 3 11.53 12.90 20.45
N GLY A 4 12.29 12.17 19.62
CA GLY A 4 12.00 10.77 19.29
C GLY A 4 13.09 10.13 18.45
N GLU A 5 13.05 8.79 18.39
CA GLU A 5 13.95 7.97 17.59
C GLU A 5 13.14 6.97 16.74
N ILE A 6 13.63 6.73 15.53
CA ILE A 6 13.03 5.78 14.58
C ILE A 6 14.11 4.79 14.16
N LYS A 7 13.75 3.52 14.18
CA LYS A 7 14.60 2.44 13.68
C LYS A 7 14.00 1.85 12.39
N ASN A 8 14.83 1.80 11.36
CA ASN A 8 14.55 1.06 10.13
C ASN A 8 15.50 -0.15 10.06
N SER A 9 14.96 -1.31 9.75
CA SER A 9 15.74 -2.52 9.53
C SER A 9 15.10 -3.34 8.41
N GLY A 10 15.93 -4.08 7.66
CA GLY A 10 15.43 -4.85 6.55
C GLY A 10 16.53 -5.68 5.92
N PHE A 11 16.14 -6.42 4.89
CA PHE A 11 17.00 -7.24 4.07
C PHE A 11 16.81 -6.85 2.61
N GLU A 12 17.90 -6.72 1.87
CA GLU A 12 17.88 -6.43 0.44
C GLU A 12 18.60 -7.56 -0.30
N MET A 13 18.04 -7.96 -1.45
CA MET A 13 18.59 -9.00 -2.30
C MET A 13 18.38 -8.63 -3.76
N GLU A 14 19.41 -8.88 -4.56
CA GLU A 14 19.35 -8.81 -6.02
C GLU A 14 19.94 -10.10 -6.61
N LEU A 15 19.19 -10.71 -7.54
CA LEU A 15 19.61 -11.90 -8.26
C LEU A 15 19.48 -11.65 -9.76
N THR A 16 20.53 -12.02 -10.51
CA THR A 16 20.51 -11.96 -11.97
C THR A 16 20.99 -13.29 -12.52
N TRP A 17 20.16 -13.89 -13.37
CA TRP A 17 20.50 -15.05 -14.16
C TRP A 17 20.61 -14.66 -15.63
N LYS A 18 21.71 -15.07 -16.29
CA LYS A 18 21.92 -14.87 -17.72
C LYS A 18 22.32 -16.20 -18.34
N ASP A 19 21.70 -16.54 -19.47
CA ASP A 19 22.02 -17.77 -20.17
C ASP A 19 21.73 -17.62 -21.68
N ARG A 20 22.08 -18.66 -22.45
CA ARG A 20 21.93 -18.71 -23.90
C ARG A 20 21.46 -20.08 -24.37
N ILE A 21 20.44 -20.10 -25.21
CA ILE A 21 19.94 -21.29 -25.88
C ILE A 21 20.06 -21.09 -27.41
N GLY A 22 21.07 -21.71 -28.01
CA GLY A 22 21.38 -21.46 -29.43
C GLY A 22 21.72 -20.01 -29.71
N ASP A 23 20.90 -19.34 -30.55
CA ASP A 23 21.06 -17.90 -30.86
C ASP A 23 20.25 -16.99 -29.94
N PHE A 24 19.49 -17.56 -29.00
CA PHE A 24 18.67 -16.79 -28.05
C PHE A 24 19.44 -16.54 -26.75
N ASN A 25 19.76 -15.26 -26.49
CA ASN A 25 20.30 -14.80 -25.22
C ASN A 25 19.14 -14.30 -24.35
N TYR A 26 19.14 -14.65 -23.08
CA TYR A 26 18.12 -14.15 -22.13
C TYR A 26 18.71 -13.84 -20.77
N SER A 27 18.04 -12.95 -20.07
CA SER A 27 18.32 -12.68 -18.66
C SER A 27 17.05 -12.50 -17.85
N VAL A 28 17.11 -12.92 -16.60
CA VAL A 28 16.10 -12.70 -15.58
C VAL A 28 16.78 -12.05 -14.40
N SER A 29 16.36 -10.85 -14.04
CA SER A 29 16.82 -10.15 -12.84
C SER A 29 15.64 -9.94 -11.91
N ALA A 30 15.83 -10.20 -10.63
CA ALA A 30 14.86 -9.94 -9.58
C ALA A 30 15.54 -9.24 -8.41
N ASN A 31 14.87 -8.24 -7.85
CA ASN A 31 15.28 -7.58 -6.62
C ASN A 31 14.12 -7.56 -5.63
N LEU A 32 14.46 -7.57 -4.36
CA LEU A 32 13.51 -7.39 -3.27
C LEU A 32 14.18 -6.65 -2.11
N ALA A 33 13.40 -5.86 -1.39
CA ALA A 33 13.81 -5.22 -0.16
C ALA A 33 12.66 -5.32 0.85
N THR A 34 12.98 -5.77 2.06
CA THR A 34 12.05 -5.77 3.19
C THR A 34 12.28 -4.56 4.07
N LEU A 35 11.23 -4.07 4.72
CA LEU A 35 11.31 -2.96 5.66
C LEU A 35 10.53 -3.29 6.93
N LYS A 36 11.21 -3.22 8.08
CA LYS A 36 10.60 -3.05 9.39
C LYS A 36 10.93 -1.63 9.88
N ASN A 37 9.90 -0.82 10.07
CA ASN A 37 10.00 0.53 10.60
C ASN A 37 9.33 0.56 11.98
N GLU A 38 9.96 1.21 12.95
CA GLU A 38 9.48 1.26 14.32
C GLU A 38 9.97 2.55 15.01
N VAL A 39 9.07 3.24 15.70
CA VAL A 39 9.42 4.31 16.64
C VAL A 39 9.95 3.65 17.90
N THR A 40 11.23 3.81 18.18
CA THR A 40 11.90 3.14 19.31
C THR A 40 11.93 3.99 20.57
N TYR A 41 11.69 5.28 20.45
CA TYR A 41 11.67 6.20 21.59
C TYR A 41 10.84 7.43 21.26
N LEU A 42 10.08 7.91 22.24
CA LEU A 42 9.50 9.25 22.31
C LEU A 42 9.86 9.87 23.65
N ASP A 43 9.98 11.21 23.68
CA ASP A 43 10.15 11.94 24.93
C ASP A 43 9.00 11.56 25.89
N PRO A 44 9.28 11.21 27.17
CA PRO A 44 8.26 10.76 28.11
C PRO A 44 7.10 11.73 28.35
N SER A 45 7.27 12.99 27.99
CA SER A 45 6.19 14.01 28.02
C SER A 45 5.22 13.90 26.84
N ILE A 46 5.55 13.08 25.84
CA ILE A 46 4.80 12.91 24.58
C ILE A 46 4.30 11.46 24.50
N GLU A 47 3.04 11.25 24.79
CA GLU A 47 2.43 9.92 24.63
C GLU A 47 2.36 9.54 23.14
N ARG A 48 1.97 10.49 22.29
CA ARG A 48 1.78 10.28 20.86
C ARG A 48 1.81 11.60 20.11
N ILE A 49 2.45 11.61 18.94
CA ILE A 49 2.35 12.71 17.99
C ILE A 49 1.25 12.38 16.99
N GLN A 50 0.27 13.25 16.87
CA GLN A 50 -0.84 13.10 15.96
C GLN A 50 -0.61 13.90 14.69
N GLY A 51 -0.78 13.28 13.54
CA GLY A 51 -0.78 13.94 12.24
C GLY A 51 -2.10 14.61 11.91
N ALA A 52 -2.21 15.15 10.71
CA ALA A 52 -3.46 15.75 10.23
C ALA A 52 -4.57 14.70 10.06
N GLY A 53 -5.80 15.06 10.40
CA GLY A 53 -6.97 14.25 10.15
C GLY A 53 -7.30 14.16 8.65
N VAL A 54 -8.04 13.13 8.26
CA VAL A 54 -8.43 12.89 6.86
C VAL A 54 -9.29 14.04 6.29
N ASP A 55 -10.02 14.74 7.13
CA ASP A 55 -10.89 15.85 6.74
C ASP A 55 -10.49 17.22 7.31
N GLY A 56 -9.40 17.28 8.06
CA GLY A 56 -8.89 18.51 8.67
C GLY A 56 -9.80 19.11 9.76
N SER A 57 -10.91 18.46 10.09
CA SER A 57 -11.97 19.06 10.92
C SER A 57 -12.00 18.61 12.37
N SER A 58 -11.32 17.51 12.73
CA SER A 58 -11.31 17.01 14.12
C SER A 58 -10.07 16.21 14.45
N PRO A 59 -9.43 16.48 15.61
CA PRO A 59 -8.32 15.65 16.10
C PRO A 59 -8.71 14.18 16.30
N GLU A 60 -9.97 13.87 16.46
CA GLU A 60 -10.46 12.49 16.63
C GLU A 60 -10.52 11.68 15.33
N THR A 61 -10.38 12.31 14.17
CA THR A 61 -10.34 11.64 12.86
C THR A 61 -8.92 11.40 12.35
N ILE A 62 -7.93 11.43 13.24
CA ILE A 62 -6.52 11.33 12.90
C ILE A 62 -6.16 9.88 12.67
N PHE A 63 -5.82 9.55 11.42
CA PHE A 63 -5.37 8.23 11.02
C PHE A 63 -3.86 8.08 11.12
N CYS A 64 -3.09 9.15 11.01
CA CYS A 64 -1.63 9.10 11.01
C CYS A 64 -1.07 9.41 12.40
N ASN A 65 -0.45 8.45 13.03
CA ASN A 65 0.10 8.59 14.38
C ASN A 65 1.56 8.17 14.45
N PHE A 66 2.26 8.75 15.42
CA PHE A 66 3.63 8.47 15.75
C PHE A 66 3.68 8.14 17.25
N GLU A 67 3.91 6.88 17.58
CA GLU A 67 3.80 6.30 18.93
C GLU A 67 4.89 5.24 19.11
N GLU A 68 5.46 5.17 20.31
CA GLU A 68 6.51 4.20 20.62
C GLU A 68 6.03 2.75 20.43
N GLY A 69 6.85 1.92 19.80
CA GLY A 69 6.56 0.54 19.46
C GLY A 69 5.73 0.35 18.19
N MET A 70 5.29 1.45 17.54
CA MET A 70 4.49 1.40 16.32
C MET A 70 5.31 1.84 15.08
N PRO A 71 4.89 1.46 13.88
CA PRO A 71 5.42 2.06 12.66
C PRO A 71 5.12 3.56 12.62
N VAL A 72 6.00 4.35 11.98
CA VAL A 72 5.73 5.77 11.78
C VAL A 72 4.46 5.97 10.96
N TRP A 73 3.65 6.94 11.35
CA TRP A 73 2.42 7.32 10.64
C TRP A 73 1.44 6.17 10.42
N TYR A 74 1.37 5.24 11.37
CA TYR A 74 0.37 4.18 11.33
C TYR A 74 -1.06 4.74 11.45
N MET A 75 -2.01 4.00 10.94
CA MET A 75 -3.44 4.34 11.04
C MET A 75 -3.97 3.85 12.38
N ARG A 76 -4.49 4.77 13.20
CA ARG A 76 -5.09 4.44 14.49
C ARG A 76 -6.60 4.53 14.41
N GLY A 77 -7.28 3.47 14.83
CA GLY A 77 -8.72 3.41 14.79
C GLY A 77 -9.28 2.16 15.42
N TYR A 78 -10.55 1.88 15.19
CA TYR A 78 -11.26 0.75 15.73
C TYR A 78 -11.12 -0.49 14.86
N LYS A 79 -10.89 -1.64 15.46
CA LYS A 79 -10.83 -2.91 14.75
C LYS A 79 -12.23 -3.43 14.49
N TYR A 80 -12.71 -3.26 13.25
CA TYR A 80 -14.02 -3.72 12.81
C TYR A 80 -14.04 -5.24 12.73
N LYS A 81 -15.07 -5.86 13.31
CA LYS A 81 -15.27 -7.31 13.29
C LYS A 81 -16.23 -7.73 12.16
N GLY A 82 -17.23 -6.92 11.87
CA GLY A 82 -18.33 -7.28 10.99
C GLY A 82 -19.64 -6.66 11.47
N ARG A 83 -20.72 -7.38 11.31
CA ARG A 83 -22.05 -6.97 11.74
C ARG A 83 -22.66 -7.98 12.71
N ASP A 84 -23.51 -7.49 13.58
CA ASP A 84 -24.40 -8.33 14.38
C ASP A 84 -25.61 -8.83 13.56
N ALA A 85 -26.51 -9.56 14.21
CA ALA A 85 -27.71 -10.11 13.58
C ALA A 85 -28.69 -9.04 13.09
N GLU A 86 -28.64 -7.85 13.70
CA GLU A 86 -29.45 -6.69 13.36
C GLU A 86 -28.81 -5.78 12.31
N GLY A 87 -27.59 -6.14 11.82
CA GLY A 87 -26.87 -5.40 10.79
C GLY A 87 -26.06 -4.20 11.31
N ARG A 88 -25.94 -4.03 12.65
CA ARG A 88 -25.15 -2.95 13.28
C ARG A 88 -23.66 -3.30 13.24
N ALA A 89 -22.80 -2.29 13.11
CA ALA A 89 -21.35 -2.48 13.11
C ALA A 89 -20.84 -2.98 14.47
N LEU A 90 -20.06 -4.04 14.46
CA LEU A 90 -19.46 -4.69 15.61
C LEU A 90 -17.95 -4.50 15.60
N TYR A 91 -17.36 -4.19 16.74
CA TYR A 91 -15.94 -3.89 16.89
C TYR A 91 -15.32 -4.77 17.98
N TYR A 92 -14.02 -4.96 17.89
CA TYR A 92 -13.25 -5.59 18.98
C TYR A 92 -12.91 -4.55 20.05
N THR A 93 -13.06 -4.94 21.32
CA THR A 93 -12.51 -4.17 22.44
C THR A 93 -11.02 -4.45 22.61
N LYS A 94 -10.33 -3.60 23.36
CA LYS A 94 -8.91 -3.77 23.72
C LYS A 94 -8.62 -5.13 24.35
N ASP A 95 -9.55 -5.66 25.15
CA ASP A 95 -9.41 -6.93 25.85
C ASP A 95 -9.85 -8.15 25.02
N GLY A 96 -10.14 -7.94 23.72
CA GLY A 96 -10.54 -9.00 22.79
C GLY A 96 -12.03 -9.37 22.84
N GLY A 97 -12.84 -8.64 23.59
CA GLY A 97 -14.30 -8.72 23.56
C GLY A 97 -14.90 -8.05 22.33
N GLU A 98 -16.20 -7.89 22.33
CA GLU A 98 -16.98 -7.32 21.24
C GLU A 98 -17.89 -6.22 21.77
N THR A 99 -18.04 -5.15 20.99
CA THR A 99 -18.92 -4.03 21.35
C THR A 99 -19.52 -3.35 20.12
N LEU A 100 -20.68 -2.76 20.27
CA LEU A 100 -21.30 -1.87 19.27
C LEU A 100 -20.82 -0.43 19.46
N GLU A 101 -20.35 -0.08 20.64
CA GLU A 101 -19.93 1.28 21.02
C GLU A 101 -18.52 1.24 21.61
N PRO A 102 -17.48 1.18 20.76
CA PRO A 102 -16.09 1.15 21.23
C PRO A 102 -15.68 2.50 21.82
N GLY A 103 -14.95 2.46 22.93
CA GLY A 103 -14.34 3.62 23.58
C GLY A 103 -13.01 4.04 22.93
N ALA A 104 -12.46 5.16 23.37
CA ALA A 104 -11.15 5.62 22.87
C ALA A 104 -10.02 4.64 23.21
N GLU A 105 -10.16 3.88 24.28
CA GLU A 105 -9.24 2.82 24.75
C GLU A 105 -9.17 1.61 23.80
N ASP A 106 -10.21 1.39 22.99
CA ASP A 106 -10.30 0.29 22.03
C ASP A 106 -9.59 0.63 20.69
N MET A 107 -9.14 1.88 20.53
CA MET A 107 -8.39 2.27 19.36
C MET A 107 -7.01 1.60 19.33
N THR A 108 -6.68 1.02 18.19
CA THR A 108 -5.42 0.30 17.97
C THR A 108 -4.86 0.61 16.57
N ASN A 109 -3.71 0.03 16.24
CA ASN A 109 -3.19 0.05 14.88
C ASN A 109 -4.14 -0.77 13.96
N ILE A 110 -4.70 -0.10 12.97
CA ILE A 110 -5.58 -0.69 11.95
C ILE A 110 -4.96 -0.75 10.57
N GLY A 111 -3.71 -0.29 10.41
CA GLY A 111 -2.98 -0.35 9.16
C GLY A 111 -1.81 0.62 9.09
N SER A 112 -0.95 0.42 8.09
CA SER A 112 0.20 1.28 7.81
C SER A 112 0.33 1.51 6.31
N GLY A 113 0.57 2.75 5.89
CA GLY A 113 0.87 3.08 4.51
C GLY A 113 2.28 2.69 4.06
N LEU A 114 3.16 2.28 4.99
CA LEU A 114 4.53 1.86 4.68
C LEU A 114 4.53 0.42 4.19
N PRO A 115 5.06 0.13 2.98
CA PRO A 115 5.20 -1.24 2.52
C PRO A 115 6.27 -1.98 3.33
N SER A 116 5.98 -3.22 3.71
CA SER A 116 6.95 -4.11 4.34
C SER A 116 7.83 -4.84 3.31
N LEU A 117 7.42 -4.87 2.05
CA LEU A 117 8.15 -5.47 0.93
C LEU A 117 8.06 -4.59 -0.30
N THR A 118 9.19 -4.35 -0.95
CA THR A 118 9.28 -3.83 -2.31
C THR A 118 10.01 -4.83 -3.19
N TYR A 119 9.58 -5.00 -4.44
CA TYR A 119 10.18 -5.99 -5.34
C TYR A 119 10.08 -5.57 -6.80
N GLY A 120 11.00 -6.08 -7.60
CA GLY A 120 11.02 -5.86 -9.04
C GLY A 120 11.50 -7.07 -9.79
N ILE A 121 11.08 -7.19 -11.05
CA ILE A 121 11.53 -8.23 -11.97
C ILE A 121 11.79 -7.61 -13.34
N THR A 122 12.91 -7.98 -13.94
CA THR A 122 13.26 -7.63 -15.32
C THR A 122 13.52 -8.90 -16.11
N LEU A 123 12.83 -9.04 -17.22
CA LEU A 123 13.03 -10.09 -18.20
C LEU A 123 13.58 -9.46 -19.46
N SER A 124 14.70 -9.98 -19.98
CA SER A 124 15.27 -9.52 -21.26
C SER A 124 15.60 -10.71 -22.14
N GLY A 125 15.39 -10.54 -23.44
CA GLY A 125 15.69 -11.55 -24.44
C GLY A 125 16.16 -10.93 -25.74
N GLU A 126 17.15 -11.56 -26.37
CA GLU A 126 17.71 -11.15 -27.68
C GLU A 126 17.74 -12.34 -28.62
N TYR A 127 17.22 -12.15 -29.83
CA TYR A 127 17.22 -13.17 -30.87
C TYR A 127 17.32 -12.55 -32.27
N LYS A 128 18.38 -12.86 -33.01
CA LYS A 128 18.59 -12.46 -34.41
C LYS A 128 18.32 -10.98 -34.70
N GLY A 129 18.82 -10.11 -33.81
CA GLY A 129 18.68 -8.66 -33.93
C GLY A 129 17.43 -8.08 -33.26
N PHE A 130 16.48 -8.88 -32.86
CA PHE A 130 15.38 -8.45 -32.00
C PHE A 130 15.79 -8.48 -30.53
N ASP A 131 15.40 -7.47 -29.79
CA ASP A 131 15.51 -7.42 -28.34
C ASP A 131 14.16 -7.10 -27.72
N LEU A 132 13.87 -7.75 -26.60
CA LEU A 132 12.68 -7.53 -25.78
C LEU A 132 13.09 -7.35 -24.34
N THR A 133 12.60 -6.29 -23.70
CA THR A 133 12.74 -6.09 -22.26
C THR A 133 11.38 -5.82 -21.63
N ILE A 134 11.07 -6.55 -20.56
CA ILE A 134 9.87 -6.37 -19.76
C ILE A 134 10.31 -6.08 -18.33
N PHE A 135 9.86 -4.97 -17.77
CA PHE A 135 10.12 -4.60 -16.38
C PHE A 135 8.82 -4.37 -15.63
N GLY A 136 8.72 -4.96 -14.46
CA GLY A 136 7.64 -4.74 -13.52
C GLY A 136 8.16 -4.58 -12.10
N SER A 137 7.42 -3.86 -11.28
CA SER A 137 7.70 -3.75 -9.86
C SER A 137 6.42 -3.63 -9.04
N GLY A 138 6.52 -3.97 -7.78
CA GLY A 138 5.41 -3.94 -6.85
C GLY A 138 5.85 -3.63 -5.43
N ILE A 139 4.86 -3.43 -4.60
CA ILE A 139 4.97 -3.32 -3.15
C ILE A 139 3.96 -4.24 -2.50
N ALA A 140 4.22 -4.66 -1.27
CA ALA A 140 3.29 -5.46 -0.49
C ALA A 140 3.38 -5.11 1.00
N GLY A 141 2.32 -5.43 1.74
CA GLY A 141 2.22 -5.21 3.18
C GLY A 141 2.03 -3.75 3.57
N ASN A 142 1.48 -2.95 2.69
CA ASN A 142 0.98 -1.61 2.97
C ASN A 142 -0.54 -1.58 2.89
N ASP A 143 -1.13 -0.67 3.65
CA ASP A 143 -2.56 -0.47 3.69
C ASP A 143 -2.95 0.90 3.12
N VAL A 144 -4.15 0.98 2.56
CA VAL A 144 -4.73 2.22 2.02
C VAL A 144 -6.05 2.49 2.71
N TYR A 145 -6.19 3.68 3.28
CA TYR A 145 -7.46 4.16 3.80
C TYR A 145 -8.33 4.73 2.68
N TYR A 146 -9.54 4.20 2.53
CA TYR A 146 -10.49 4.64 1.52
C TYR A 146 -11.39 5.77 2.04
N GLY A 147 -10.87 7.00 2.02
CA GLY A 147 -11.58 8.18 2.53
C GLY A 147 -12.62 8.78 1.57
N LEU A 148 -12.59 8.44 0.29
CA LEU A 148 -13.50 9.00 -0.72
C LEU A 148 -14.97 8.66 -0.46
N TYR A 149 -15.23 7.59 0.26
CA TYR A 149 -16.55 7.16 0.67
C TYR A 149 -17.27 8.19 1.55
N ARG A 150 -16.53 8.90 2.40
CA ARG A 150 -17.08 9.89 3.34
C ARG A 150 -17.57 11.16 2.66
N THR A 151 -16.98 11.48 1.54
CA THR A 151 -17.15 12.79 0.94
C THR A 151 -18.35 12.88 0.03
N GLY A 152 -19.40 12.22 0.08
CA GLY A 152 -20.67 12.39 -0.70
C GLY A 152 -20.73 13.55 -1.73
N TRP A 153 -19.58 14.16 -2.00
CA TRP A 153 -19.39 15.48 -2.59
C TRP A 153 -19.18 15.47 -4.08
N ASN A 154 -18.87 14.34 -4.68
CA ASN A 154 -18.86 14.35 -6.13
C ASN A 154 -19.41 13.05 -6.71
N ASN A 155 -20.09 13.20 -7.83
CA ASN A 155 -20.75 12.12 -8.56
C ASN A 155 -19.76 11.03 -9.04
N PHE A 156 -18.47 11.37 -9.15
CA PHE A 156 -17.41 10.43 -9.52
C PHE A 156 -17.10 9.47 -8.35
N ALA A 157 -16.96 10.00 -7.16
CA ALA A 157 -16.76 9.18 -5.96
C ALA A 157 -17.99 8.30 -5.69
N LYS A 158 -19.19 8.78 -5.99
CA LYS A 158 -20.43 8.00 -5.87
C LYS A 158 -20.45 6.82 -6.85
N GLY A 159 -20.03 6.99 -8.09
CA GLY A 159 -19.96 5.90 -9.08
C GLY A 159 -19.00 4.79 -8.65
N ILE A 160 -17.79 5.15 -8.22
CA ILE A 160 -16.84 4.19 -7.65
C ILE A 160 -17.43 3.52 -6.40
N TYR A 161 -18.12 4.26 -5.57
CA TYR A 161 -18.80 3.76 -4.39
C TYR A 161 -19.90 2.75 -4.72
N ASP A 162 -20.76 3.04 -5.68
CA ASP A 162 -21.83 2.13 -6.09
C ASP A 162 -21.27 0.81 -6.64
N ASP A 163 -20.13 0.85 -7.34
CA ASP A 163 -19.39 -0.34 -7.76
C ASP A 163 -18.81 -1.14 -6.58
N PHE A 164 -18.27 -0.46 -5.58
CA PHE A 164 -17.81 -1.09 -4.35
C PHE A 164 -18.95 -1.64 -3.50
N LYS A 165 -20.06 -0.95 -3.43
CA LYS A 165 -21.27 -1.38 -2.71
C LYS A 165 -21.81 -2.71 -3.25
N SER A 166 -21.78 -2.92 -4.56
CA SER A 166 -22.16 -4.19 -5.18
C SER A 166 -21.25 -5.36 -4.77
N LYS A 167 -20.06 -5.08 -4.23
CA LYS A 167 -19.02 -6.05 -3.89
C LYS A 167 -18.85 -6.34 -2.40
N LYS A 168 -19.84 -6.05 -1.53
CA LYS A 168 -19.86 -6.45 -0.11
C LYS A 168 -19.46 -5.39 0.94
N LEU A 169 -19.40 -4.13 0.62
CA LEU A 169 -19.35 -3.15 1.69
C LEU A 169 -20.65 -3.18 2.50
N PRO A 170 -20.57 -3.03 3.83
CA PRO A 170 -21.76 -2.88 4.66
C PRO A 170 -22.64 -1.77 4.09
N ASP A 171 -23.96 -1.92 4.15
CA ASP A 171 -24.87 -0.87 3.70
C ASP A 171 -24.53 0.43 4.46
N ALA A 172 -23.97 1.38 3.72
CA ALA A 172 -23.54 2.65 4.27
C ALA A 172 -24.66 3.41 4.95
N ASN A 173 -25.89 3.18 4.52
CA ASN A 173 -27.05 3.88 5.05
C ASN A 173 -27.38 3.47 6.50
N THR A 174 -26.99 2.26 6.91
CA THR A 174 -27.19 1.81 8.29
C THR A 174 -26.02 2.19 9.23
N VAL A 175 -24.86 2.54 8.68
CA VAL A 175 -23.63 2.81 9.46
C VAL A 175 -23.08 4.22 9.21
N ALA A 176 -23.50 4.88 8.15
CA ALA A 176 -22.98 6.16 7.66
C ALA A 176 -23.13 7.36 8.64
N GLY A 177 -23.85 7.21 9.72
CA GLY A 177 -23.99 8.24 10.75
C GLY A 177 -22.97 8.15 11.88
N SER A 178 -22.22 7.03 12.02
CA SER A 178 -21.28 6.89 13.13
C SER A 178 -19.87 7.23 12.71
N GLY A 179 -19.30 8.27 13.29
CA GLY A 179 -17.88 8.60 13.14
C GLY A 179 -16.95 7.43 13.46
N THR A 180 -17.40 6.47 14.24
CA THR A 180 -16.73 5.24 14.61
C THR A 180 -16.45 4.31 13.43
N PHE A 181 -17.43 4.12 12.54
CA PHE A 181 -17.25 3.27 11.34
C PHE A 181 -16.17 3.82 10.41
N TRP A 182 -16.19 5.14 10.19
CA TRP A 182 -15.17 5.80 9.37
C TRP A 182 -13.76 5.75 9.96
N ARG A 183 -13.66 5.56 11.27
CA ARG A 183 -12.40 5.42 12.00
C ARG A 183 -12.05 3.96 12.26
N SER A 184 -12.53 3.05 11.44
CA SER A 184 -12.31 1.62 11.63
C SER A 184 -11.57 0.95 10.48
N SER A 185 -11.09 -0.24 10.75
CA SER A 185 -10.45 -1.11 9.75
C SER A 185 -11.38 -1.53 8.61
N ALA A 186 -12.69 -1.28 8.70
CA ALA A 186 -13.63 -1.45 7.59
C ALA A 186 -13.29 -0.55 6.38
N MET A 187 -12.58 0.55 6.63
CA MET A 187 -12.16 1.53 5.61
C MET A 187 -10.72 1.34 5.15
N VAL A 188 -10.04 0.32 5.66
CA VAL A 188 -8.64 0.03 5.36
C VAL A 188 -8.56 -1.19 4.44
N TYR A 189 -7.85 -1.04 3.35
CA TYR A 189 -7.70 -2.06 2.30
C TYR A 189 -6.23 -2.39 2.08
N ASP A 190 -5.96 -3.62 1.67
CA ASP A 190 -4.64 -4.02 1.18
C ASP A 190 -4.25 -3.16 -0.03
N GLY A 191 -3.14 -2.45 0.10
CA GLY A 191 -2.56 -1.59 -0.92
C GLY A 191 -1.49 -2.29 -1.77
N SER A 192 -1.30 -3.60 -1.59
CA SER A 192 -0.30 -4.37 -2.33
C SER A 192 -0.61 -4.40 -3.82
N PHE A 193 0.41 -4.26 -4.65
CA PHE A 193 0.25 -4.36 -6.10
C PHE A 193 1.53 -4.82 -6.80
N PHE A 194 1.35 -5.34 -8.01
CA PHE A 194 2.40 -5.50 -9.01
C PHE A 194 2.00 -4.80 -10.30
N LYS A 195 2.91 -4.02 -10.89
CA LYS A 195 2.66 -3.26 -12.10
C LYS A 195 3.77 -3.49 -13.13
N ILE A 196 3.39 -3.85 -14.34
CA ILE A 196 4.30 -3.80 -15.50
C ILE A 196 4.50 -2.32 -15.84
N LYS A 197 5.74 -1.85 -15.77
CA LYS A 197 6.11 -0.45 -15.98
C LYS A 197 6.71 -0.19 -17.33
N GLN A 198 7.32 -1.21 -17.94
CA GLN A 198 7.97 -1.09 -19.23
C GLN A 198 7.83 -2.39 -20.00
N ILE A 199 7.50 -2.26 -21.29
CA ILE A 199 7.65 -3.28 -22.33
C ILE A 199 8.35 -2.56 -23.48
N GLN A 200 9.55 -3.01 -23.81
CA GLN A 200 10.36 -2.44 -24.88
C GLN A 200 10.70 -3.54 -25.88
N LEU A 201 10.42 -3.28 -27.14
CA LEU A 201 10.82 -4.13 -28.26
C LEU A 201 11.75 -3.31 -29.15
N GLY A 202 12.91 -3.84 -29.44
CA GLY A 202 13.90 -3.26 -30.33
C GLY A 202 14.26 -4.18 -31.47
N TYR A 203 14.79 -3.61 -32.55
CA TYR A 203 15.39 -4.36 -33.64
C TYR A 203 16.64 -3.67 -34.13
N THR A 204 17.77 -4.37 -34.05
CA THR A 204 19.06 -3.89 -34.62
C THR A 204 19.15 -4.23 -36.07
N LEU A 205 19.18 -3.19 -36.92
CA LEU A 205 19.30 -3.34 -38.37
C LEU A 205 20.66 -3.94 -38.76
N PRO A 206 20.68 -4.90 -39.68
CA PRO A 206 21.93 -5.45 -40.20
C PRO A 206 22.83 -4.36 -40.82
N LYS A 207 24.13 -4.44 -40.59
CA LYS A 207 25.13 -3.47 -41.09
C LYS A 207 25.06 -3.22 -42.62
N GLN A 208 24.60 -4.19 -43.41
CA GLN A 208 24.38 -4.06 -44.82
C GLN A 208 23.29 -3.04 -45.19
N ILE A 209 22.30 -2.85 -44.35
CA ILE A 209 21.22 -1.88 -44.52
C ILE A 209 21.65 -0.50 -44.01
N THR A 210 22.29 -0.44 -42.84
CA THR A 210 22.71 0.83 -42.23
C THR A 210 23.77 1.54 -43.10
N LYS A 211 24.72 0.81 -43.70
CA LYS A 211 25.69 1.38 -44.64
C LYS A 211 25.05 2.05 -45.88
N LYS A 212 23.94 1.53 -46.39
CA LYS A 212 23.21 2.13 -47.51
C LYS A 212 22.47 3.42 -47.10
N ALA A 213 22.15 3.57 -45.82
CA ALA A 213 21.45 4.73 -45.25
C ALA A 213 22.41 5.79 -44.70
N PHE A 214 23.73 5.66 -44.89
CA PHE A 214 24.77 6.54 -44.33
C PHE A 214 24.73 6.69 -42.83
N VAL A 215 24.19 5.67 -42.09
CA VAL A 215 24.21 5.62 -40.64
C VAL A 215 25.43 4.78 -40.23
N GLU A 216 26.46 5.42 -39.70
CA GLU A 216 27.59 4.74 -39.08
C GLU A 216 27.25 4.43 -37.60
N ASN A 217 27.55 3.20 -37.14
CA ASN A 217 27.58 2.83 -35.73
C ASN A 217 29.00 2.92 -35.22
#